data_63997410cda025dabeda16aec9f13b9f
#
_entry.id   63997410cda025dabeda16aec9f13b9f
#
_cell.length_a   1.000
_cell.length_b   1.000
_cell.length_c   1.000
_cell.angle_alpha   90.00
_cell.angle_beta   90.00
_cell.angle_gamma   90.00
#
_symmetry.space_group_name_H-M   'P 1'
#
loop_
_entity.id
_entity.type
_entity.pdbx_description
1 polymer ?
#
loop_
_entity_poly.entity_id
_entity_poly.type
_entity_poly.pdbx_seq_one_letter_code
_entity_poly.pdbx_strand_id
1 'polypeptide(L)'
;ADGTLDPAILEACRISGVTEIYAVGGAQAIAALAYGTESIAPVAKITGPGNAYVAAAKKVVSGDVGIDMIAGPSEVCVVADSTADPALVAIDLMAQAEHDPLAACYLVTFDAAYADEVERMVERHLKSSTRAEITAASLADQGLIVVCDSMPQAIEAVNAIAPEHLELHVDHAFDLLGAIRNAGAIFLGAWTPEAVGDYAAGPNHTLPTGGTARYASPLSVDEFVKKSSVIQYSSQALARDADMVTTIARHEGLWAHAMSVEMRKNLLDTGNVYGIEGGDGAGRAAGDGGADA
;
A
#
# COMPACT_ATOMS: atom_id res chain seq x y z
N ALA A 1 -18.26 2.30 21.55
CA ALA A 1 -17.42 1.27 22.13
C ALA A 1 -17.46 1.45 23.64
N ASP A 2 -17.73 0.37 24.36
CA ASP A 2 -17.84 0.32 25.83
C ASP A 2 -16.46 0.18 26.52
N GLY A 3 -15.37 0.18 25.75
CA GLY A 3 -14.00 0.02 26.23
C GLY A 3 -13.59 -1.43 26.50
N THR A 4 -14.43 -2.41 26.18
CA THR A 4 -14.07 -3.83 26.28
C THR A 4 -13.15 -4.23 25.15
N LEU A 5 -12.10 -4.99 25.48
CA LEU A 5 -11.20 -5.61 24.52
C LEU A 5 -11.51 -7.11 24.43
N ASP A 6 -11.59 -7.60 23.20
CA ASP A 6 -11.78 -9.05 22.99
C ASP A 6 -10.53 -9.80 23.49
N PRO A 7 -10.71 -10.83 24.34
CA PRO A 7 -9.60 -11.64 24.85
C PRO A 7 -8.76 -12.29 23.75
N ALA A 8 -9.36 -12.64 22.60
CA ALA A 8 -8.63 -13.21 21.47
C ALA A 8 -7.65 -12.19 20.84
N ILE A 9 -8.02 -10.90 20.77
CA ILE A 9 -7.14 -9.84 20.30
C ILE A 9 -5.94 -9.68 21.24
N LEU A 10 -6.18 -9.69 22.55
CA LEU A 10 -5.10 -9.59 23.55
C LEU A 10 -4.16 -10.79 23.48
N GLU A 11 -4.69 -11.97 23.28
CA GLU A 11 -3.86 -13.18 23.13
C GLU A 11 -3.06 -13.16 21.81
N ALA A 12 -3.64 -12.71 20.71
CA ALA A 12 -2.94 -12.50 19.46
C ALA A 12 -1.79 -11.50 19.61
N CYS A 13 -2.02 -10.37 20.30
CA CYS A 13 -0.97 -9.40 20.63
C CYS A 13 0.16 -10.03 21.43
N ARG A 14 -0.18 -10.83 22.45
CA ARG A 14 0.80 -11.52 23.30
C ARG A 14 1.66 -12.50 22.48
N ILE A 15 1.04 -13.32 21.62
CA ILE A 15 1.74 -14.29 20.76
C ILE A 15 2.64 -13.56 19.76
N SER A 16 2.19 -12.44 19.22
CA SER A 16 2.94 -11.63 18.26
C SER A 16 4.02 -10.75 18.89
N GLY A 17 4.18 -10.77 20.23
CA GLY A 17 5.20 -9.98 20.91
C GLY A 17 4.90 -8.47 20.99
N VAL A 18 3.64 -8.07 20.83
CA VAL A 18 3.20 -6.67 20.99
C VAL A 18 3.34 -6.29 22.45
N THR A 19 4.04 -5.20 22.73
CA THR A 19 4.34 -4.74 24.12
C THR A 19 3.49 -3.56 24.57
N GLU A 20 2.90 -2.81 23.64
CA GLU A 20 2.09 -1.63 23.93
C GLU A 20 0.71 -1.76 23.28
N ILE A 21 -0.34 -1.68 24.07
CA ILE A 21 -1.72 -1.80 23.61
C ILE A 21 -2.53 -0.64 24.19
N TYR A 22 -3.15 0.15 23.32
CA TYR A 22 -3.96 1.29 23.69
C TYR A 22 -5.43 1.04 23.30
N ALA A 23 -6.34 1.12 24.27
CA ALA A 23 -7.78 0.94 24.04
C ALA A 23 -8.41 2.22 23.45
N VAL A 24 -7.94 2.61 22.26
CA VAL A 24 -8.41 3.79 21.53
C VAL A 24 -8.60 3.42 20.05
N GLY A 25 -9.59 4.03 19.40
CA GLY A 25 -9.88 3.80 17.98
C GLY A 25 -10.36 5.07 17.30
N GLY A 26 -10.71 4.97 16.01
CA GLY A 26 -11.21 6.11 15.24
C GLY A 26 -10.15 7.15 14.87
N ALA A 27 -10.59 8.32 14.43
CA ALA A 27 -9.71 9.41 14.01
C ALA A 27 -8.77 9.89 15.13
N GLN A 28 -9.21 9.85 16.37
CA GLN A 28 -8.42 10.24 17.54
C GLN A 28 -7.24 9.29 17.79
N ALA A 29 -7.37 8.01 17.51
CA ALA A 29 -6.25 7.06 17.58
C ALA A 29 -5.18 7.41 16.54
N ILE A 30 -5.60 7.71 15.31
CA ILE A 30 -4.69 8.12 14.23
C ILE A 30 -3.95 9.41 14.61
N ALA A 31 -4.66 10.42 15.14
CA ALA A 31 -4.04 11.67 15.57
C ALA A 31 -3.07 11.46 16.76
N ALA A 32 -3.46 10.63 17.75
CA ALA A 32 -2.60 10.31 18.89
C ALA A 32 -1.31 9.59 18.47
N LEU A 33 -1.40 8.65 17.53
CA LEU A 33 -0.24 7.95 17.00
C LEU A 33 0.64 8.86 16.11
N ALA A 34 0.04 9.78 15.35
CA ALA A 34 0.79 10.68 14.47
C ALA A 34 1.55 11.77 15.25
N TYR A 35 0.90 12.40 16.23
CA TYR A 35 1.43 13.59 16.90
C TYR A 35 1.88 13.36 18.34
N GLY A 36 1.54 12.20 18.91
CA GLY A 36 1.78 11.88 20.31
C GLY A 36 0.78 12.52 21.27
N THR A 37 0.79 12.01 22.49
CA THR A 37 0.07 12.54 23.66
C THR A 37 0.98 12.37 24.89
N GLU A 38 0.50 12.73 26.08
CA GLU A 38 1.23 12.47 27.32
C GLU A 38 1.52 10.97 27.56
N SER A 39 0.66 10.08 27.04
CA SER A 39 0.73 8.63 27.28
C SER A 39 1.05 7.80 26.02
N ILE A 40 0.97 8.38 24.84
CA ILE A 40 1.23 7.69 23.57
C ILE A 40 2.36 8.42 22.85
N ALA A 41 3.48 7.75 22.63
CA ALA A 41 4.57 8.30 21.84
C ALA A 41 4.19 8.36 20.34
N PRO A 42 4.61 9.40 19.59
CA PRO A 42 4.37 9.44 18.15
C PRO A 42 5.14 8.35 17.44
N VAL A 43 4.53 7.80 16.38
CA VAL A 43 5.11 6.71 15.58
C VAL A 43 5.61 7.20 14.23
N ALA A 44 6.53 6.44 13.62
CA ALA A 44 7.04 6.76 12.30
C ALA A 44 6.08 6.30 11.18
N LYS A 45 5.24 5.29 11.45
CA LYS A 45 4.29 4.73 10.47
C LYS A 45 3.04 4.20 11.15
N ILE A 46 1.88 4.42 10.52
CA ILE A 46 0.57 3.90 10.92
C ILE A 46 0.09 2.95 9.83
N THR A 47 -0.26 1.72 10.21
CA THR A 47 -0.78 0.69 9.31
C THR A 47 -2.10 0.12 9.83
N GLY A 48 -2.83 -0.55 8.96
CA GLY A 48 -4.08 -1.24 9.30
C GLY A 48 -5.33 -0.55 8.74
N PRO A 49 -6.43 -1.33 8.62
CA PRO A 49 -7.71 -0.86 8.10
C PRO A 49 -8.48 -0.06 9.15
N GLY A 50 -9.56 0.56 8.73
CA GLY A 50 -10.49 1.24 9.62
C GLY A 50 -11.68 1.81 8.86
N ASN A 51 -12.63 2.37 9.61
CA ASN A 51 -13.81 2.99 9.01
C ASN A 51 -13.48 4.30 8.27
N ALA A 52 -14.48 4.93 7.66
CA ALA A 52 -14.32 6.16 6.90
C ALA A 52 -13.64 7.31 7.68
N TYR A 53 -13.85 7.39 9.00
CA TYR A 53 -13.19 8.40 9.85
C TYR A 53 -11.69 8.11 10.01
N VAL A 54 -11.32 6.84 10.13
CA VAL A 54 -9.91 6.41 10.18
C VAL A 54 -9.24 6.69 8.83
N ALA A 55 -9.89 6.35 7.72
CA ALA A 55 -9.39 6.62 6.38
C ALA A 55 -9.17 8.13 6.14
N ALA A 56 -10.16 8.97 6.53
CA ALA A 56 -10.04 10.42 6.45
C ALA A 56 -8.90 10.95 7.33
N ALA A 57 -8.77 10.45 8.56
CA ALA A 57 -7.69 10.86 9.46
C ALA A 57 -6.32 10.46 8.92
N LYS A 58 -6.15 9.22 8.42
CA LYS A 58 -4.91 8.78 7.75
C LYS A 58 -4.53 9.69 6.58
N LYS A 59 -5.52 10.11 5.78
CA LYS A 59 -5.30 11.07 4.69
C LYS A 59 -4.81 12.43 5.17
N VAL A 60 -5.35 12.93 6.30
CA VAL A 60 -4.97 14.23 6.87
C VAL A 60 -3.53 14.20 7.39
N VAL A 61 -3.14 13.15 8.10
CA VAL A 61 -1.78 13.03 8.70
C VAL A 61 -0.73 12.51 7.71
N SER A 62 -1.13 12.14 6.49
CA SER A 62 -0.20 11.67 5.46
C SER A 62 0.78 12.78 5.09
N GLY A 63 2.08 12.51 5.24
CA GLY A 63 3.15 13.49 5.08
C GLY A 63 3.79 13.90 6.41
N ASP A 64 3.03 13.90 7.51
CA ASP A 64 3.56 14.07 8.85
C ASP A 64 4.04 12.73 9.43
N VAL A 65 3.31 11.65 9.12
CA VAL A 65 3.65 10.27 9.46
C VAL A 65 3.48 9.36 8.24
N GLY A 66 4.24 8.28 8.17
CA GLY A 66 4.09 7.28 7.11
C GLY A 66 2.75 6.56 7.24
N ILE A 67 2.05 6.37 6.12
CA ILE A 67 0.79 5.62 6.03
C ILE A 67 1.00 4.45 5.08
N ASP A 68 0.40 3.30 5.37
CA ASP A 68 0.38 2.15 4.46
C ASP A 68 -0.51 2.44 3.24
N MET A 69 -1.80 2.57 3.49
CA MET A 69 -2.81 2.86 2.47
C MET A 69 -4.01 3.57 3.10
N ILE A 70 -4.84 4.15 2.25
CA ILE A 70 -6.14 4.70 2.64
C ILE A 70 -7.18 3.69 2.16
N ALA A 71 -7.64 2.83 3.08
CA ALA A 71 -8.64 1.81 2.77
C ALA A 71 -10.03 2.44 2.63
N GLY A 72 -10.74 2.05 1.59
CA GLY A 72 -12.18 2.25 1.41
C GLY A 72 -13.00 1.06 1.93
N PRO A 73 -14.29 0.98 1.58
CA PRO A 73 -15.08 -0.22 1.77
C PRO A 73 -14.44 -1.42 1.05
N SER A 74 -14.62 -2.61 1.60
CA SER A 74 -14.07 -3.84 1.02
C SER A 74 -14.77 -4.23 -0.28
N GLU A 75 -14.06 -4.94 -1.15
CA GLU A 75 -14.51 -5.29 -2.49
C GLU A 75 -14.14 -6.72 -2.87
N VAL A 76 -15.07 -7.43 -3.49
CA VAL A 76 -14.79 -8.69 -4.18
C VAL A 76 -15.19 -8.63 -5.64
N CYS A 77 -14.38 -9.17 -6.51
CA CYS A 77 -14.70 -9.43 -7.91
C CYS A 77 -14.54 -10.92 -8.19
N VAL A 78 -15.62 -11.59 -8.52
CA VAL A 78 -15.63 -13.00 -8.90
C VAL A 78 -15.76 -13.10 -10.42
N VAL A 79 -14.77 -13.70 -11.08
CA VAL A 79 -14.84 -14.08 -12.50
C VAL A 79 -15.24 -15.53 -12.55
N ALA A 80 -16.41 -15.83 -13.12
CA ALA A 80 -16.95 -17.18 -13.16
C ALA A 80 -17.50 -17.53 -14.55
N ASP A 81 -17.23 -18.75 -15.00
CA ASP A 81 -17.86 -19.35 -16.17
C ASP A 81 -18.81 -20.48 -15.80
N SER A 82 -19.37 -21.15 -16.78
CA SER A 82 -20.34 -22.24 -16.59
C SER A 82 -19.75 -23.49 -15.91
N THR A 83 -18.44 -23.56 -15.66
CA THR A 83 -17.80 -24.66 -14.93
C THR A 83 -17.87 -24.45 -13.41
N ALA A 84 -18.08 -23.21 -12.97
CA ALA A 84 -18.21 -22.86 -11.55
C ALA A 84 -19.63 -23.17 -11.04
N ASP A 85 -19.72 -23.67 -9.79
CA ASP A 85 -21.00 -23.85 -9.14
C ASP A 85 -21.60 -22.49 -8.73
N PRO A 86 -22.77 -22.10 -9.25
CA PRO A 86 -23.39 -20.81 -8.92
C PRO A 86 -23.66 -20.60 -7.42
N ALA A 87 -23.85 -21.68 -6.66
CA ALA A 87 -24.06 -21.58 -5.23
C ALA A 87 -22.79 -21.18 -4.46
N LEU A 88 -21.61 -21.62 -4.92
CA LEU A 88 -20.32 -21.19 -4.37
C LEU A 88 -20.05 -19.73 -4.71
N VAL A 89 -20.21 -19.35 -5.97
CA VAL A 89 -20.03 -17.95 -6.40
C VAL A 89 -20.97 -17.00 -5.64
N ALA A 90 -22.23 -17.42 -5.43
CA ALA A 90 -23.18 -16.63 -4.67
C ALA A 90 -22.75 -16.42 -3.20
N ILE A 91 -22.25 -17.47 -2.54
CA ILE A 91 -21.84 -17.36 -1.15
C ILE A 91 -20.55 -16.56 -0.98
N ASP A 92 -19.63 -16.61 -1.96
CA ASP A 92 -18.41 -15.82 -1.95
C ASP A 92 -18.71 -14.32 -2.13
N LEU A 93 -19.62 -13.95 -3.04
CA LEU A 93 -20.14 -12.58 -3.14
C LEU A 93 -20.80 -12.12 -1.83
N MET A 94 -21.55 -12.99 -1.18
CA MET A 94 -22.22 -12.66 0.09
C MET A 94 -21.24 -12.58 1.27
N ALA A 95 -20.15 -13.32 1.26
CA ALA A 95 -19.09 -13.23 2.27
C ALA A 95 -18.51 -11.82 2.34
N GLN A 96 -18.33 -11.17 1.20
CA GLN A 96 -17.93 -9.76 1.15
C GLN A 96 -19.09 -8.84 1.51
N ALA A 97 -20.28 -9.06 0.97
CA ALA A 97 -21.44 -8.20 1.16
C ALA A 97 -21.88 -8.08 2.62
N GLU A 98 -21.65 -9.13 3.44
CA GLU A 98 -22.03 -9.11 4.84
C GLU A 98 -21.17 -8.23 5.75
N HIS A 99 -20.01 -7.73 5.26
CA HIS A 99 -19.13 -6.88 6.04
C HIS A 99 -19.73 -5.49 6.33
N ASP A 100 -20.23 -4.83 5.30
CA ASP A 100 -20.74 -3.45 5.41
C ASP A 100 -21.73 -3.16 4.26
N PRO A 101 -22.77 -2.33 4.46
CA PRO A 101 -23.67 -1.92 3.38
C PRO A 101 -22.98 -1.23 2.20
N LEU A 102 -21.76 -0.71 2.40
CA LEU A 102 -20.95 -0.08 1.36
C LEU A 102 -19.95 -1.05 0.70
N ALA A 103 -19.89 -2.31 1.13
CA ALA A 103 -19.05 -3.32 0.47
C ALA A 103 -19.50 -3.52 -0.97
N ALA A 104 -18.55 -3.64 -1.90
CA ALA A 104 -18.85 -3.78 -3.33
C ALA A 104 -18.59 -5.21 -3.80
N CYS A 105 -19.55 -5.77 -4.55
CA CYS A 105 -19.52 -7.14 -5.01
C CYS A 105 -19.74 -7.19 -6.52
N TYR A 106 -18.75 -7.68 -7.25
CA TYR A 106 -18.74 -7.72 -8.71
C TYR A 106 -18.75 -9.16 -9.20
N LEU A 107 -19.73 -9.53 -10.04
CA LEU A 107 -19.71 -10.76 -10.80
C LEU A 107 -19.33 -10.44 -12.25
N VAL A 108 -18.27 -11.03 -12.75
CA VAL A 108 -17.89 -11.00 -14.17
C VAL A 108 -18.09 -12.39 -14.75
N THR A 109 -18.97 -12.54 -15.74
CA THR A 109 -19.33 -13.82 -16.33
C THR A 109 -19.50 -13.73 -17.83
N PHE A 110 -19.80 -14.85 -18.49
CA PHE A 110 -19.89 -14.95 -19.96
C PHE A 110 -21.30 -15.34 -20.44
N ASP A 111 -22.21 -15.60 -19.53
CA ASP A 111 -23.58 -16.03 -19.82
C ASP A 111 -24.57 -15.37 -18.86
N ALA A 112 -25.56 -14.67 -19.42
CA ALA A 112 -26.63 -14.03 -18.66
C ALA A 112 -27.48 -15.05 -17.88
N ALA A 113 -27.71 -16.25 -18.42
CA ALA A 113 -28.45 -17.29 -17.73
C ALA A 113 -27.70 -17.83 -16.51
N TYR A 114 -26.36 -17.87 -16.57
CA TYR A 114 -25.52 -18.18 -15.41
C TYR A 114 -25.61 -17.07 -14.34
N ALA A 115 -25.58 -15.81 -14.75
CA ALA A 115 -25.77 -14.68 -13.84
C ALA A 115 -27.12 -14.75 -13.10
N ASP A 116 -28.20 -15.02 -13.84
CA ASP A 116 -29.55 -15.21 -13.26
C ASP A 116 -29.57 -16.39 -12.24
N GLU A 117 -28.74 -17.40 -12.46
CA GLU A 117 -28.63 -18.54 -11.55
C GLU A 117 -27.89 -18.15 -10.27
N VAL A 118 -26.81 -17.39 -10.37
CA VAL A 118 -26.09 -16.84 -9.20
C VAL A 118 -27.04 -15.95 -8.37
N GLU A 119 -27.80 -15.06 -9.00
CA GLU A 119 -28.81 -14.24 -8.27
C GLU A 119 -29.83 -15.09 -7.51
N ARG A 120 -30.35 -16.15 -8.14
CA ARG A 120 -31.27 -17.07 -7.45
C ARG A 120 -30.63 -17.78 -6.25
N MET A 121 -29.33 -18.10 -6.32
CA MET A 121 -28.61 -18.66 -5.18
C MET A 121 -28.39 -17.63 -4.09
N VAL A 122 -28.07 -16.37 -4.42
CA VAL A 122 -28.03 -15.26 -3.45
C VAL A 122 -29.37 -15.14 -2.71
N GLU A 123 -30.50 -15.06 -3.43
CA GLU A 123 -31.81 -14.99 -2.81
C GLU A 123 -32.12 -16.19 -1.89
N ARG A 124 -31.65 -17.37 -2.28
CA ARG A 124 -31.78 -18.58 -1.45
C ARG A 124 -30.95 -18.50 -0.16
N HIS A 125 -29.69 -18.07 -0.26
CA HIS A 125 -28.77 -17.98 0.87
C HIS A 125 -29.17 -16.87 1.84
N LEU A 126 -29.68 -15.73 1.35
CA LEU A 126 -30.18 -14.64 2.16
C LEU A 126 -31.23 -15.09 3.20
N LYS A 127 -32.04 -16.10 2.89
CA LYS A 127 -33.07 -16.63 3.80
C LYS A 127 -32.50 -17.24 5.08
N SER A 128 -31.25 -17.69 5.05
CA SER A 128 -30.54 -18.29 6.17
C SER A 128 -29.41 -17.39 6.72
N SER A 129 -29.13 -16.26 6.09
CA SER A 129 -28.09 -15.35 6.55
C SER A 129 -28.49 -14.67 7.85
N THR A 130 -27.55 -14.62 8.80
CA THR A 130 -27.71 -13.90 10.08
C THR A 130 -27.51 -12.39 9.90
N ARG A 131 -26.95 -11.94 8.75
CA ARG A 131 -26.71 -10.54 8.41
C ARG A 131 -27.45 -10.12 7.13
N ALA A 132 -28.60 -10.73 6.86
CA ALA A 132 -29.37 -10.60 5.63
C ALA A 132 -29.65 -9.14 5.23
N GLU A 133 -29.94 -8.25 6.20
CA GLU A 133 -30.22 -6.84 5.92
C GLU A 133 -28.99 -6.10 5.37
N ILE A 134 -27.82 -6.31 5.97
CA ILE A 134 -26.56 -5.70 5.53
C ILE A 134 -26.17 -6.24 4.16
N THR A 135 -26.20 -7.57 4.01
CA THR A 135 -25.86 -8.25 2.75
C THR A 135 -26.77 -7.79 1.61
N ALA A 136 -28.09 -7.72 1.85
CA ALA A 136 -29.04 -7.29 0.83
C ALA A 136 -28.83 -5.82 0.43
N ALA A 137 -28.55 -4.93 1.40
CA ALA A 137 -28.26 -3.52 1.13
C ALA A 137 -26.99 -3.36 0.29
N SER A 138 -25.90 -4.05 0.66
CA SER A 138 -24.66 -4.05 -0.10
C SER A 138 -24.86 -4.51 -1.54
N LEU A 139 -25.48 -5.68 -1.74
CA LEU A 139 -25.71 -6.22 -3.08
C LEU A 139 -26.65 -5.35 -3.93
N ALA A 140 -27.66 -4.72 -3.32
CA ALA A 140 -28.60 -3.86 -4.04
C ALA A 140 -27.98 -2.53 -4.47
N ASP A 141 -27.14 -1.92 -3.62
CA ASP A 141 -26.61 -0.58 -3.84
C ASP A 141 -25.21 -0.59 -4.48
N GLN A 142 -24.41 -1.62 -4.23
CA GLN A 142 -23.00 -1.74 -4.65
C GLN A 142 -22.71 -2.98 -5.49
N GLY A 143 -23.70 -3.85 -5.70
CA GLY A 143 -23.56 -5.04 -6.54
C GLY A 143 -23.54 -4.69 -8.03
N LEU A 144 -22.70 -5.37 -8.82
CA LEU A 144 -22.63 -5.22 -10.26
C LEU A 144 -22.39 -6.56 -10.95
N ILE A 145 -23.19 -6.87 -11.96
CA ILE A 145 -22.97 -8.02 -12.85
C ILE A 145 -22.50 -7.50 -14.21
N VAL A 146 -21.39 -8.05 -14.69
CA VAL A 146 -20.80 -7.75 -15.99
C VAL A 146 -20.82 -9.03 -16.84
N VAL A 147 -21.60 -9.04 -17.90
CA VAL A 147 -21.60 -10.16 -18.86
C VAL A 147 -20.67 -9.81 -20.03
N CYS A 148 -19.63 -10.61 -20.20
CA CYS A 148 -18.58 -10.41 -21.20
C CYS A 148 -18.72 -11.37 -22.37
N ASP A 149 -18.32 -10.96 -23.56
CA ASP A 149 -18.29 -11.81 -24.74
C ASP A 149 -17.07 -12.75 -24.80
N SER A 150 -16.03 -12.45 -24.01
CA SER A 150 -14.77 -13.20 -24.05
C SER A 150 -13.91 -12.98 -22.81
N MET A 151 -12.98 -13.92 -22.56
CA MET A 151 -12.00 -13.81 -21.47
C MET A 151 -11.13 -12.53 -21.55
N PRO A 152 -10.62 -12.08 -22.73
CA PRO A 152 -9.93 -10.79 -22.79
C PRO A 152 -10.76 -9.61 -22.28
N GLN A 153 -12.06 -9.56 -22.61
CA GLN A 153 -12.96 -8.51 -22.13
C GLN A 153 -13.19 -8.62 -20.62
N ALA A 154 -13.30 -9.83 -20.07
CA ALA A 154 -13.38 -10.04 -18.62
C ALA A 154 -12.13 -9.55 -17.90
N ILE A 155 -10.94 -9.82 -18.45
CA ILE A 155 -9.67 -9.33 -17.92
C ILE A 155 -9.59 -7.80 -17.98
N GLU A 156 -10.07 -7.17 -19.05
CA GLU A 156 -10.16 -5.71 -19.15
C GLU A 156 -11.08 -5.15 -18.08
N ALA A 157 -12.24 -5.75 -17.84
CA ALA A 157 -13.17 -5.36 -16.79
C ALA A 157 -12.53 -5.48 -15.40
N VAL A 158 -11.89 -6.61 -15.09
CA VAL A 158 -11.15 -6.82 -13.84
C VAL A 158 -10.07 -5.76 -13.64
N ASN A 159 -9.23 -5.52 -14.65
CA ASN A 159 -8.17 -4.51 -14.58
C ASN A 159 -8.73 -3.07 -14.45
N ALA A 160 -9.92 -2.81 -14.97
CA ALA A 160 -10.60 -1.53 -14.82
C ALA A 160 -11.22 -1.36 -13.44
N ILE A 161 -11.81 -2.40 -12.86
CA ILE A 161 -12.30 -2.43 -11.47
C ILE A 161 -11.12 -2.28 -10.52
N ALA A 162 -10.05 -3.04 -10.73
CA ALA A 162 -8.89 -3.14 -9.84
C ALA A 162 -9.30 -3.52 -8.41
N PRO A 163 -9.97 -4.68 -8.23
CA PRO A 163 -10.62 -5.04 -6.98
C PRO A 163 -9.62 -5.36 -5.86
N GLU A 164 -10.08 -5.25 -4.63
CA GLU A 164 -9.37 -5.72 -3.44
C GLU A 164 -9.14 -7.23 -3.51
N HIS A 165 -10.22 -8.01 -3.62
CA HIS A 165 -10.20 -9.46 -3.78
C HIS A 165 -10.65 -9.83 -5.18
N LEU A 166 -9.87 -10.65 -5.87
CA LEU A 166 -10.21 -11.21 -7.18
C LEU A 166 -10.27 -12.73 -7.07
N GLU A 167 -11.44 -13.31 -7.26
CA GLU A 167 -11.63 -14.75 -7.35
C GLU A 167 -11.78 -15.19 -8.80
N LEU A 168 -11.07 -16.23 -9.20
CA LEU A 168 -11.10 -16.78 -10.55
C LEU A 168 -11.69 -18.20 -10.53
N HIS A 169 -13.00 -18.30 -10.68
CA HIS A 169 -13.77 -19.55 -10.77
C HIS A 169 -13.92 -19.96 -12.23
N VAL A 170 -12.81 -20.16 -12.92
CA VAL A 170 -12.73 -20.52 -14.35
C VAL A 170 -11.71 -21.63 -14.56
N ASP A 171 -11.85 -22.38 -15.65
CA ASP A 171 -10.84 -23.34 -16.04
C ASP A 171 -9.49 -22.64 -16.32
N HIS A 172 -8.40 -23.30 -15.91
CA HIS A 172 -7.04 -22.81 -16.13
C HIS A 172 -6.77 -21.39 -15.56
N ALA A 173 -7.35 -21.05 -14.41
CA ALA A 173 -7.24 -19.75 -13.77
C ALA A 173 -5.78 -19.26 -13.64
N PHE A 174 -4.81 -20.16 -13.42
CA PHE A 174 -3.39 -19.83 -13.30
C PHE A 174 -2.82 -19.19 -14.58
N ASP A 175 -3.32 -19.56 -15.75
CA ASP A 175 -2.83 -19.05 -17.04
C ASP A 175 -3.21 -17.57 -17.27
N LEU A 176 -4.18 -17.06 -16.50
CA LEU A 176 -4.67 -15.68 -16.60
C LEU A 176 -3.80 -14.68 -15.81
N LEU A 177 -2.95 -15.15 -14.89
CA LEU A 177 -2.19 -14.27 -13.98
C LEU A 177 -1.32 -13.25 -14.72
N GLY A 178 -0.75 -13.64 -15.86
CA GLY A 178 0.09 -12.72 -16.66
C GLY A 178 -0.66 -11.54 -17.30
N ALA A 179 -1.99 -11.63 -17.41
CA ALA A 179 -2.84 -10.60 -17.99
C ALA A 179 -3.54 -9.72 -16.93
N ILE A 180 -3.64 -10.21 -15.68
CA ILE A 180 -4.20 -9.48 -14.55
C ILE A 180 -3.11 -8.58 -13.98
N ARG A 181 -3.34 -7.28 -13.95
CA ARG A 181 -2.39 -6.27 -13.49
C ARG A 181 -2.82 -5.58 -12.20
N ASN A 182 -4.12 -5.52 -11.97
CA ASN A 182 -4.70 -4.70 -10.93
C ASN A 182 -5.65 -5.56 -10.08
N ALA A 183 -5.13 -6.15 -9.01
CA ALA A 183 -5.91 -6.81 -7.97
C ALA A 183 -5.10 -6.77 -6.66
N GLY A 184 -5.75 -6.62 -5.53
CA GLY A 184 -5.11 -6.66 -4.22
C GLY A 184 -4.64 -8.08 -3.88
N ALA A 185 -5.54 -9.06 -3.95
CA ALA A 185 -5.23 -10.49 -3.84
C ALA A 185 -5.95 -11.26 -4.94
N ILE A 186 -5.37 -12.38 -5.39
CA ILE A 186 -5.95 -13.23 -6.44
C ILE A 186 -6.12 -14.66 -5.89
N PHE A 187 -7.34 -15.14 -5.94
CA PHE A 187 -7.77 -16.45 -5.45
C PHE A 187 -8.10 -17.36 -6.63
N LEU A 188 -7.50 -18.53 -6.67
CA LEU A 188 -7.55 -19.40 -7.85
C LEU A 188 -8.41 -20.65 -7.62
N GLY A 189 -9.53 -20.72 -8.31
CA GLY A 189 -10.41 -21.89 -8.37
C GLY A 189 -11.32 -22.04 -7.14
N ALA A 190 -12.26 -22.96 -7.26
CA ALA A 190 -13.38 -23.17 -6.34
C ALA A 190 -13.00 -23.54 -4.88
N TRP A 191 -11.75 -23.89 -4.62
CA TRP A 191 -11.26 -24.29 -3.29
C TRP A 191 -10.52 -23.16 -2.56
N THR A 192 -10.52 -21.96 -3.09
CA THR A 192 -9.77 -20.83 -2.56
C THR A 192 -10.69 -19.61 -2.41
N PRO A 193 -11.70 -19.66 -1.54
CA PRO A 193 -12.55 -18.51 -1.25
C PRO A 193 -11.76 -17.44 -0.46
N GLU A 194 -12.20 -16.19 -0.50
CA GLU A 194 -11.63 -15.04 0.22
C GLU A 194 -11.32 -15.35 1.69
N ALA A 195 -12.26 -16.01 2.40
CA ALA A 195 -12.11 -16.37 3.80
C ALA A 195 -10.86 -17.22 4.12
N VAL A 196 -10.37 -18.01 3.17
CA VAL A 196 -9.10 -18.75 3.32
C VAL A 196 -7.93 -17.78 3.34
N GLY A 197 -7.97 -16.73 2.53
CA GLY A 197 -6.96 -15.66 2.52
C GLY A 197 -6.91 -14.91 3.85
N ASP A 198 -8.07 -14.56 4.37
CA ASP A 198 -8.20 -13.79 5.61
C ASP A 198 -7.72 -14.54 6.84
N TYR A 199 -7.98 -15.85 6.92
CA TYR A 199 -7.81 -16.58 8.18
C TYR A 199 -6.67 -17.62 8.17
N ALA A 200 -6.23 -18.12 7.01
CA ALA A 200 -5.37 -19.31 6.99
C ALA A 200 -4.21 -19.30 5.98
N ALA A 201 -4.34 -18.62 4.85
CA ALA A 201 -3.37 -18.73 3.76
C ALA A 201 -2.03 -18.06 4.04
N GLY A 202 -1.96 -17.15 5.01
CA GLY A 202 -0.73 -16.52 5.50
C GLY A 202 -0.41 -15.13 4.95
N PRO A 203 -0.83 -14.69 3.75
CA PRO A 203 -0.72 -13.29 3.37
C PRO A 203 -1.50 -12.36 4.30
N ASN A 204 -1.12 -11.08 4.35
CA ASN A 204 -1.88 -10.10 5.10
C ASN A 204 -3.19 -9.78 4.39
N HIS A 205 -4.29 -9.68 5.14
CA HIS A 205 -5.62 -9.36 4.62
C HIS A 205 -5.88 -7.85 4.48
N THR A 206 -4.94 -6.98 4.85
CA THR A 206 -5.05 -5.54 4.60
C THR A 206 -4.61 -5.27 3.16
N LEU A 207 -5.58 -5.07 2.30
CA LEU A 207 -5.43 -5.00 0.86
C LEU A 207 -5.82 -3.62 0.31
N PRO A 208 -5.32 -3.24 -0.86
CA PRO A 208 -5.70 -1.99 -1.51
C PRO A 208 -7.14 -2.06 -2.02
N THR A 209 -7.99 -1.11 -1.61
CA THR A 209 -9.41 -0.97 -1.97
C THR A 209 -9.67 0.24 -2.84
N GLY A 210 -10.88 0.40 -3.37
CA GLY A 210 -11.29 1.58 -4.15
C GLY A 210 -10.47 1.78 -5.42
N GLY A 211 -10.06 0.68 -6.06
CA GLY A 211 -9.26 0.70 -7.27
C GLY A 211 -7.79 1.08 -7.05
N THR A 212 -7.33 1.18 -5.81
CA THR A 212 -5.92 1.52 -5.50
C THR A 212 -4.95 0.39 -5.81
N ALA A 213 -5.44 -0.83 -6.06
CA ALA A 213 -4.63 -1.95 -6.55
C ALA A 213 -3.89 -1.65 -7.88
N ARG A 214 -4.21 -0.53 -8.55
CA ARG A 214 -3.45 0.00 -9.70
C ARG A 214 -2.03 0.46 -9.35
N TYR A 215 -1.77 0.81 -8.08
CA TYR A 215 -0.49 1.37 -7.63
C TYR A 215 -0.09 0.99 -6.21
N ALA A 216 -0.97 0.38 -5.44
CA ALA A 216 -0.71 -0.08 -4.08
C ALA A 216 -0.63 -1.61 -4.02
N SER A 217 0.09 -2.13 -3.05
CA SER A 217 0.24 -3.55 -2.77
C SER A 217 -0.41 -3.91 -1.43
N PRO A 218 -0.68 -5.19 -1.17
CA PRO A 218 -1.03 -5.67 0.16
C PRO A 218 -0.05 -5.22 1.23
N LEU A 219 -0.52 -5.02 2.46
CA LEU A 219 0.35 -4.76 3.60
C LEU A 219 1.36 -5.90 3.77
N SER A 220 2.63 -5.58 3.77
CA SER A 220 3.72 -6.54 3.87
C SER A 220 4.86 -6.01 4.73
N VAL A 221 5.91 -6.80 4.90
CA VAL A 221 7.13 -6.39 5.58
C VAL A 221 7.78 -5.16 4.93
N ASP A 222 7.59 -4.98 3.61
CA ASP A 222 8.15 -3.84 2.86
C ASP A 222 7.66 -2.48 3.38
N GLU A 223 6.46 -2.44 3.99
CA GLU A 223 5.92 -1.24 4.61
C GLU A 223 6.70 -0.79 5.86
N PHE A 224 7.45 -1.68 6.48
CA PHE A 224 8.23 -1.41 7.70
C PHE A 224 9.72 -1.26 7.43
N VAL A 225 10.15 -1.32 6.17
CA VAL A 225 11.54 -1.10 5.76
C VAL A 225 11.65 0.13 4.86
N LYS A 226 12.79 0.77 4.91
CA LYS A 226 13.13 1.90 4.02
C LYS A 226 14.50 1.69 3.40
N LYS A 227 14.69 2.20 2.20
CA LYS A 227 15.94 2.12 1.45
C LYS A 227 16.67 3.45 1.55
N SER A 228 18.00 3.40 1.72
CA SER A 228 18.87 4.56 1.61
C SER A 228 19.90 4.33 0.54
N SER A 229 20.19 5.33 -0.27
CA SER A 229 21.30 5.28 -1.22
C SER A 229 22.60 5.54 -0.48
N VAL A 230 23.61 4.67 -0.67
CA VAL A 230 24.97 4.87 -0.19
C VAL A 230 25.85 5.06 -1.40
N ILE A 231 26.50 6.22 -1.51
CA ILE A 231 27.31 6.62 -2.65
C ILE A 231 28.72 6.87 -2.18
N GLN A 232 29.69 6.17 -2.81
CA GLN A 232 31.12 6.37 -2.59
C GLN A 232 31.81 6.55 -3.94
N TYR A 233 32.55 7.65 -4.10
CA TYR A 233 33.38 7.93 -5.27
C TYR A 233 34.85 7.86 -4.91
N SER A 234 35.66 7.23 -5.78
CA SER A 234 37.10 7.40 -5.72
C SER A 234 37.51 8.77 -6.32
N SER A 235 38.71 9.23 -5.98
CA SER A 235 39.28 10.43 -6.59
C SER A 235 39.36 10.35 -8.12
N GLN A 236 39.71 9.17 -8.66
CA GLN A 236 39.76 8.93 -10.10
C GLN A 236 38.36 9.00 -10.75
N ALA A 237 37.36 8.43 -10.11
CA ALA A 237 35.99 8.51 -10.63
C ALA A 237 35.48 9.97 -10.60
N LEU A 238 35.78 10.71 -9.54
CA LEU A 238 35.42 12.12 -9.43
C LEU A 238 36.11 12.94 -10.55
N ALA A 239 37.42 12.76 -10.77
CA ALA A 239 38.15 13.45 -11.82
C ALA A 239 37.56 13.20 -13.21
N ARG A 240 37.18 11.95 -13.48
CA ARG A 240 36.55 11.56 -14.75
C ARG A 240 35.21 12.28 -15.00
N ASP A 241 34.38 12.37 -13.97
CA ASP A 241 32.99 12.83 -14.10
C ASP A 241 32.81 14.32 -13.77
N ALA A 242 33.88 14.99 -13.28
CA ALA A 242 33.83 16.35 -12.77
C ALA A 242 33.29 17.38 -13.78
N ASP A 243 33.76 17.34 -15.03
CA ASP A 243 33.36 18.30 -16.05
C ASP A 243 31.88 18.17 -16.43
N MET A 244 31.37 16.96 -16.47
CA MET A 244 29.94 16.70 -16.69
C MET A 244 29.11 17.25 -15.54
N VAL A 245 29.46 16.92 -14.29
CA VAL A 245 28.71 17.35 -13.10
C VAL A 245 28.72 18.88 -13.00
N THR A 246 29.85 19.52 -13.17
CA THR A 246 29.96 20.98 -13.06
C THR A 246 29.22 21.69 -14.19
N THR A 247 29.23 21.14 -15.40
CA THR A 247 28.48 21.69 -16.54
C THR A 247 26.99 21.70 -16.26
N ILE A 248 26.44 20.57 -15.76
CA ILE A 248 25.02 20.46 -15.42
C ILE A 248 24.66 21.39 -14.26
N ALA A 249 25.45 21.37 -13.17
CA ALA A 249 25.22 22.22 -12.02
C ALA A 249 25.21 23.73 -12.38
N ARG A 250 26.10 24.16 -13.25
CA ARG A 250 26.16 25.55 -13.76
C ARG A 250 24.95 25.88 -14.63
N HIS A 251 24.50 24.93 -15.48
CA HIS A 251 23.32 25.14 -16.31
C HIS A 251 22.05 25.31 -15.44
N GLU A 252 21.97 24.60 -14.31
CA GLU A 252 20.91 24.74 -13.31
C GLU A 252 21.05 26.00 -12.43
N GLY A 253 22.13 26.77 -12.56
CA GLY A 253 22.42 27.93 -11.73
C GLY A 253 22.91 27.59 -10.32
N LEU A 254 23.27 26.33 -10.06
CA LEU A 254 23.68 25.83 -8.75
C LEU A 254 25.20 26.01 -8.55
N TRP A 255 25.59 27.22 -8.23
CA TRP A 255 27.01 27.58 -8.08
C TRP A 255 27.76 26.70 -7.06
N ALA A 256 27.20 26.48 -5.87
CA ALA A 256 27.86 25.69 -4.84
C ALA A 256 28.01 24.20 -5.21
N HIS A 257 27.08 23.65 -5.99
CA HIS A 257 27.19 22.29 -6.52
C HIS A 257 28.38 22.18 -7.47
N ALA A 258 28.51 23.12 -8.42
CA ALA A 258 29.68 23.18 -9.33
C ALA A 258 30.98 23.33 -8.54
N MET A 259 31.07 24.33 -7.67
CA MET A 259 32.24 24.58 -6.83
C MET A 259 32.63 23.39 -5.95
N SER A 260 31.67 22.65 -5.44
CA SER A 260 31.95 21.47 -4.60
C SER A 260 32.77 20.41 -5.36
N VAL A 261 32.54 20.26 -6.64
CA VAL A 261 33.28 19.31 -7.51
C VAL A 261 34.58 19.92 -8.03
N GLU A 262 34.55 21.17 -8.47
CA GLU A 262 35.73 21.89 -8.98
C GLU A 262 36.84 21.99 -7.93
N MET A 263 36.52 22.36 -6.70
CA MET A 263 37.52 22.43 -5.63
C MET A 263 38.17 21.06 -5.34
N ARG A 264 37.41 19.97 -5.45
CA ARG A 264 37.97 18.62 -5.30
C ARG A 264 38.82 18.20 -6.47
N LYS A 265 38.44 18.57 -7.68
CA LYS A 265 39.26 18.38 -8.89
C LYS A 265 40.57 19.18 -8.80
N ASN A 266 40.50 20.46 -8.40
CA ASN A 266 41.69 21.29 -8.17
C ASN A 266 42.63 20.68 -7.12
N LEU A 267 42.06 20.14 -6.02
CA LEU A 267 42.86 19.48 -4.99
C LEU A 267 43.62 18.28 -5.55
N LEU A 268 43.01 17.51 -6.47
CA LEU A 268 43.64 16.38 -7.14
C LEU A 268 44.74 16.82 -8.10
N ASP A 269 44.49 17.89 -8.88
CA ASP A 269 45.35 18.35 -9.96
C ASP A 269 46.54 19.16 -9.44
N THR A 270 46.35 19.98 -8.38
CA THR A 270 47.34 20.97 -7.91
C THR A 270 47.71 20.86 -6.43
N GLY A 271 47.05 19.96 -5.69
CA GLY A 271 47.20 19.88 -4.24
C GLY A 271 46.51 21.03 -3.47
N ASN A 272 45.77 21.90 -4.14
CA ASN A 272 45.12 23.07 -3.56
C ASN A 272 43.67 23.17 -4.05
N VAL A 273 42.74 23.34 -3.11
CA VAL A 273 41.29 23.41 -3.41
C VAL A 273 40.91 24.58 -4.32
N TYR A 274 41.70 25.65 -4.35
CA TYR A 274 41.48 26.84 -5.20
C TYR A 274 42.15 26.75 -6.58
N GLY A 275 42.91 25.69 -6.85
CA GLY A 275 43.57 25.50 -8.16
C GLY A 275 44.75 26.45 -8.43
N ILE A 276 45.24 27.14 -7.43
CA ILE A 276 46.40 28.03 -7.55
C ILE A 276 47.64 27.18 -7.23
N GLU A 277 48.50 26.92 -8.23
CA GLU A 277 49.83 26.36 -7.96
C GLU A 277 50.55 27.27 -6.98
N GLY A 278 51.10 26.69 -5.90
CA GLY A 278 51.58 27.38 -4.72
C GLY A 278 52.47 28.58 -5.04
N GLY A 279 51.89 29.75 -5.00
CA GLY A 279 52.59 30.99 -4.78
C GLY A 279 52.93 31.05 -3.27
N ASP A 280 54.16 31.23 -2.96
CA ASP A 280 54.78 31.26 -1.65
C ASP A 280 53.91 31.88 -0.58
N GLY A 281 53.78 31.17 0.53
CA GLY A 281 52.98 31.56 1.66
C GLY A 281 53.28 32.95 2.19
N ALA A 282 52.29 33.79 2.15
CA ALA A 282 52.30 35.00 2.94
C ALA A 282 50.95 35.07 3.67
N GLY A 283 50.99 34.88 4.95
CA GLY A 283 49.85 35.19 5.80
C GLY A 283 49.49 34.21 6.91
N ARG A 284 50.48 33.64 7.60
CA ARG A 284 50.28 33.32 9.01
C ARG A 284 50.31 34.64 9.75
N ALA A 285 49.19 35.24 9.95
CA ALA A 285 49.06 36.27 11.00
C ALA A 285 49.34 35.60 12.33
N ALA A 286 50.52 35.86 12.85
CA ALA A 286 50.87 35.60 14.22
C ALA A 286 49.92 36.42 15.11
N GLY A 287 48.97 35.73 15.76
CA GLY A 287 48.26 36.29 16.88
C GLY A 287 49.21 36.40 18.04
N ASP A 288 49.65 37.61 18.29
CA ASP A 288 50.49 37.99 19.41
C ASP A 288 49.67 37.82 20.72
N GLY A 289 50.20 37.03 21.62
CA GLY A 289 49.68 36.90 22.98
C GLY A 289 50.00 38.14 23.80
N GLY A 290 48.97 38.80 24.25
CA GLY A 290 49.05 39.81 25.28
C GLY A 290 48.26 39.33 26.49
N ALA A 291 48.95 38.73 27.46
CA ALA A 291 48.48 38.72 28.83
C ALA A 291 48.55 40.14 29.35
N ASP A 292 47.53 40.59 30.09
CA ASP A 292 47.59 41.21 31.38
C ASP A 292 46.23 41.79 31.77
N ALA A 293 45.90 41.55 33.07
CA ALA A 293 44.88 42.10 33.98
C ALA A 293 43.48 41.48 33.93
#